data_06a293396ef943614f29053351d6a0cf
#
_entry.id   06a293396ef943614f29053351d6a0cf
#
_cell.length_a   1.000
_cell.length_b   1.000
_cell.length_c   1.000
_cell.angle_alpha   90.00
_cell.angle_beta   90.00
_cell.angle_gamma   90.00
#
_symmetry.space_group_name_H-M   'P 1'
#
loop_
_entity.id
_entity.type
_entity.pdbx_description
1 polymer ?
#
loop_
_entity_poly.entity_id
_entity_poly.type
_entity_poly.pdbx_seq_one_letter_code
_entity_poly.pdbx_strand_id
1 'polypeptide(L)'
;MKPFRIRELEMTDVQALLAFEIHNREWFESQIDARAPAFYSWAGVTDHIESYLADFAKGAWHPFVIEDSSGRIVGRANLKGIHSPHGCAEVGYRIDQRACGQGLATQALKHLIQAARMRWGLTGLVAYVYENNVGSRKVLERCGFVPGALSGGEEIEGGCRFTLSI
;
A
#
# COMPACT_ATOMS: atom_id res chain seq x y z
N MET A 1 -7.89 22.00 6.33
CA MET A 1 -8.09 20.76 7.09
C MET A 1 -8.41 19.62 6.12
N LYS A 2 -7.67 18.54 6.21
CA LYS A 2 -7.88 17.43 5.29
C LYS A 2 -8.91 16.46 5.86
N PRO A 3 -9.99 16.19 5.14
CA PRO A 3 -11.05 15.33 5.63
C PRO A 3 -10.78 13.83 5.42
N PHE A 4 -9.51 13.44 5.42
CA PHE A 4 -9.09 12.05 5.18
C PHE A 4 -8.54 11.44 6.45
N ARG A 5 -8.89 10.17 6.69
CA ARG A 5 -8.42 9.40 7.84
C ARG A 5 -7.78 8.11 7.36
N ILE A 6 -6.59 7.80 7.89
CA ILE A 6 -5.91 6.52 7.65
C ILE A 6 -6.15 5.66 8.88
N ARG A 7 -6.68 4.46 8.68
CA ARG A 7 -6.96 3.52 9.75
C ARG A 7 -6.74 2.08 9.29
N GLU A 8 -6.71 1.16 10.23
CA GLU A 8 -6.54 -0.25 9.92
C GLU A 8 -7.75 -0.82 9.20
N LEU A 9 -7.49 -1.77 8.28
CA LEU A 9 -8.53 -2.51 7.57
C LEU A 9 -9.34 -3.35 8.54
N GLU A 10 -10.67 -3.43 8.33
CA GLU A 10 -11.58 -4.22 9.16
C GLU A 10 -12.48 -5.09 8.28
N MET A 11 -13.06 -6.16 8.85
CA MET A 11 -13.98 -7.03 8.11
C MET A 11 -15.22 -6.28 7.61
N THR A 12 -15.63 -5.24 8.28
CA THR A 12 -16.77 -4.41 7.86
C THR A 12 -16.50 -3.58 6.62
N ASP A 13 -15.27 -3.60 6.10
CA ASP A 13 -14.87 -2.79 4.93
C ASP A 13 -15.20 -3.43 3.59
N VAL A 14 -15.82 -4.62 3.55
CA VAL A 14 -16.05 -5.37 2.30
C VAL A 14 -16.74 -4.52 1.24
N GLN A 15 -17.85 -3.89 1.57
CA GLN A 15 -18.63 -3.11 0.61
C GLN A 15 -17.85 -1.91 0.09
N ALA A 16 -17.28 -1.12 0.98
CA ALA A 16 -16.54 0.08 0.62
C ALA A 16 -15.27 -0.25 -0.17
N LEU A 17 -14.59 -1.35 0.19
CA LEU A 17 -13.38 -1.77 -0.50
C LEU A 17 -13.70 -2.31 -1.89
N LEU A 18 -14.78 -3.09 -2.02
CA LEU A 18 -15.21 -3.58 -3.33
C LEU A 18 -15.54 -2.41 -4.27
N ALA A 19 -16.27 -1.41 -3.78
CA ALA A 19 -16.59 -0.22 -4.56
C ALA A 19 -15.33 0.51 -5.02
N PHE A 20 -14.36 0.68 -4.12
CA PHE A 20 -13.08 1.32 -4.40
C PHE A 20 -12.30 0.58 -5.49
N GLU A 21 -12.19 -0.74 -5.39
CA GLU A 21 -11.40 -1.54 -6.32
C GLU A 21 -12.07 -1.63 -7.70
N ILE A 22 -13.40 -1.77 -7.75
CA ILE A 22 -14.14 -1.76 -9.03
C ILE A 22 -14.03 -0.42 -9.71
N HIS A 23 -14.26 0.66 -8.96
CA HIS A 23 -14.25 2.02 -9.50
C HIS A 23 -12.89 2.39 -10.09
N ASN A 24 -11.82 1.91 -9.52
CA ASN A 24 -10.46 2.22 -9.92
C ASN A 24 -9.78 1.12 -10.74
N ARG A 25 -10.53 0.10 -11.17
CA ARG A 25 -9.93 -1.07 -11.81
C ARG A 25 -9.05 -0.71 -13.01
N GLU A 26 -9.58 0.06 -13.95
CA GLU A 26 -8.81 0.47 -15.15
C GLU A 26 -7.58 1.31 -14.76
N TRP A 27 -7.77 2.25 -13.84
CA TRP A 27 -6.69 3.11 -13.38
C TRP A 27 -5.56 2.29 -12.74
N PHE A 28 -5.89 1.35 -11.87
CA PHE A 28 -4.87 0.53 -11.22
C PHE A 28 -4.21 -0.45 -12.20
N GLU A 29 -4.96 -1.04 -13.11
CA GLU A 29 -4.41 -1.95 -14.12
C GLU A 29 -3.47 -1.24 -15.10
N SER A 30 -3.58 0.08 -15.24
CA SER A 30 -2.65 0.88 -16.04
C SER A 30 -1.33 1.16 -15.31
N GLN A 31 -1.27 0.95 -13.99
CA GLN A 31 -0.12 1.31 -13.15
C GLN A 31 0.55 0.08 -12.53
N ILE A 32 -0.19 -0.98 -12.29
CA ILE A 32 0.25 -2.18 -11.57
C ILE A 32 -0.39 -3.42 -12.21
N ASP A 33 0.05 -4.59 -11.76
CA ASP A 33 -0.47 -5.87 -12.27
C ASP A 33 -1.96 -6.01 -11.98
N ALA A 34 -2.68 -6.56 -12.97
CA ALA A 34 -4.11 -6.82 -12.84
C ALA A 34 -4.38 -7.92 -11.83
N ARG A 35 -5.48 -7.78 -11.08
CA ARG A 35 -5.97 -8.84 -10.19
C ARG A 35 -6.82 -9.83 -10.99
N ALA A 36 -6.94 -11.06 -10.49
CA ALA A 36 -7.85 -12.05 -11.06
C ALA A 36 -9.30 -11.51 -11.06
N PRO A 37 -10.09 -11.77 -12.13
CA PRO A 37 -11.47 -11.25 -12.20
C PRO A 37 -12.35 -11.66 -11.01
N ALA A 38 -12.14 -12.83 -10.42
CA ALA A 38 -12.91 -13.31 -9.27
C ALA A 38 -12.74 -12.42 -8.01
N PHE A 39 -11.67 -11.62 -7.94
CA PHE A 39 -11.46 -10.69 -6.85
C PHE A 39 -12.60 -9.65 -6.77
N TYR A 40 -13.13 -9.22 -7.93
CA TYR A 40 -14.10 -8.11 -8.01
C TYR A 40 -15.53 -8.58 -7.72
N SER A 41 -15.72 -9.22 -6.56
CA SER A 41 -17.00 -9.70 -6.07
C SER A 41 -17.01 -9.58 -4.55
N TRP A 42 -18.19 -9.67 -3.96
CA TRP A 42 -18.31 -9.67 -2.50
C TRP A 42 -17.48 -10.79 -1.88
N ALA A 43 -17.60 -12.01 -2.43
CA ALA A 43 -16.86 -13.17 -1.93
C ALA A 43 -15.35 -12.99 -2.11
N GLY A 44 -14.90 -12.48 -3.25
CA GLY A 44 -13.49 -12.27 -3.54
C GLY A 44 -12.86 -11.24 -2.60
N VAL A 45 -13.54 -10.12 -2.37
CA VAL A 45 -13.05 -9.09 -1.46
C VAL A 45 -13.11 -9.56 0.00
N THR A 46 -14.15 -10.32 0.37
CA THR A 46 -14.22 -10.91 1.72
C THR A 46 -13.02 -11.81 1.98
N ASP A 47 -12.71 -12.73 1.06
CA ASP A 47 -11.54 -13.61 1.17
C ASP A 47 -10.24 -12.83 1.28
N HIS A 48 -10.12 -11.76 0.50
CA HIS A 48 -8.95 -10.90 0.49
C HIS A 48 -8.75 -10.22 1.86
N ILE A 49 -9.81 -9.65 2.43
CA ILE A 49 -9.75 -9.01 3.75
C ILE A 49 -9.42 -10.05 4.83
N GLU A 50 -10.06 -11.20 4.81
CA GLU A 50 -9.77 -12.27 5.77
C GLU A 50 -8.30 -12.68 5.72
N SER A 51 -7.74 -12.85 4.52
CA SER A 51 -6.34 -13.19 4.32
C SER A 51 -5.42 -12.12 4.89
N TYR A 52 -5.70 -10.85 4.60
CA TYR A 52 -4.88 -9.74 5.10
C TYR A 52 -4.94 -9.60 6.62
N LEU A 53 -6.12 -9.79 7.21
CA LEU A 53 -6.25 -9.73 8.67
C LEU A 53 -5.62 -10.94 9.36
N ALA A 54 -5.64 -12.11 8.74
CA ALA A 54 -4.92 -13.28 9.25
C ALA A 54 -3.41 -13.03 9.26
N ASP A 55 -2.88 -12.44 8.19
CA ASP A 55 -1.45 -12.09 8.13
C ASP A 55 -1.09 -10.99 9.12
N PHE A 56 -1.99 -10.04 9.34
CA PHE A 56 -1.80 -9.02 10.38
C PHE A 56 -1.72 -9.66 11.78
N ALA A 57 -2.59 -10.61 12.06
CA ALA A 57 -2.59 -11.33 13.35
C ALA A 57 -1.27 -12.10 13.57
N LYS A 58 -0.63 -12.55 12.49
CA LYS A 58 0.67 -13.24 12.54
C LYS A 58 1.86 -12.27 12.60
N GLY A 59 1.63 -10.96 12.50
CA GLY A 59 2.71 -9.97 12.45
C GLY A 59 3.43 -9.91 11.11
N ALA A 60 2.84 -10.44 10.04
CA ALA A 60 3.45 -10.49 8.70
C ALA A 60 3.04 -9.34 7.81
N TRP A 61 1.91 -8.71 8.11
CA TRP A 61 1.29 -7.70 7.24
C TRP A 61 0.57 -6.67 8.09
N HIS A 62 0.57 -5.40 7.67
CA HIS A 62 -0.19 -4.36 8.36
C HIS A 62 -1.00 -3.57 7.33
N PRO A 63 -2.30 -3.90 7.14
CA PRO A 63 -3.14 -3.28 6.12
C PRO A 63 -3.88 -2.06 6.66
N PHE A 64 -3.88 -0.99 5.88
CA PHE A 64 -4.60 0.25 6.18
C PHE A 64 -5.51 0.63 5.02
N VAL A 65 -6.56 1.39 5.33
CA VAL A 65 -7.40 2.07 4.36
C VAL A 65 -7.39 3.56 4.64
N ILE A 66 -7.63 4.34 3.59
CA ILE A 66 -7.79 5.79 3.69
C ILE A 66 -9.26 6.07 3.37
N GLU A 67 -9.96 6.72 4.28
CA GLU A 67 -11.37 7.07 4.06
C GLU A 67 -11.55 8.58 4.05
N ASP A 68 -12.54 9.05 3.28
CA ASP A 68 -12.91 10.44 3.27
C ASP A 68 -13.94 10.74 4.38
N SER A 69 -14.39 11.99 4.47
CA SER A 69 -15.33 12.42 5.52
C SER A 69 -16.70 11.73 5.45
N SER A 70 -17.04 11.10 4.31
CA SER A 70 -18.29 10.35 4.16
C SER A 70 -18.13 8.85 4.50
N GLY A 71 -16.91 8.42 4.84
CA GLY A 71 -16.62 7.00 5.11
C GLY A 71 -16.31 6.18 3.87
N ARG A 72 -16.19 6.82 2.71
CA ARG A 72 -15.83 6.13 1.48
C ARG A 72 -14.32 5.87 1.45
N ILE A 73 -13.93 4.67 1.03
CA ILE A 73 -12.51 4.35 0.87
C ILE A 73 -11.99 5.01 -0.40
N VAL A 74 -10.91 5.78 -0.25
CA VAL A 74 -10.23 6.49 -1.33
C VAL A 74 -8.78 6.08 -1.48
N GLY A 75 -8.31 5.15 -0.67
CA GLY A 75 -6.95 4.64 -0.78
C GLY A 75 -6.70 3.45 0.12
N ARG A 76 -5.57 2.79 -0.13
CA ARG A 76 -5.06 1.68 0.66
C ARG A 76 -3.57 1.86 0.87
N ALA A 77 -3.06 1.35 1.98
CA ALA A 77 -1.63 1.34 2.26
C ALA A 77 -1.29 0.10 3.08
N ASN A 78 -0.17 -0.55 2.78
CA ASN A 78 0.21 -1.80 3.44
C ASN A 78 1.69 -1.83 3.75
N LEU A 79 2.03 -2.43 4.91
CA LEU A 79 3.36 -2.99 5.16
C LEU A 79 3.30 -4.48 4.90
N LYS A 80 4.25 -5.02 4.15
CA LYS A 80 4.27 -6.42 3.71
C LYS A 80 5.58 -7.07 4.15
N GLY A 81 5.53 -8.36 4.50
CA GLY A 81 6.73 -9.11 4.88
C GLY A 81 7.42 -8.58 6.14
N ILE A 82 6.66 -8.18 7.13
CA ILE A 82 7.15 -7.49 8.34
C ILE A 82 8.11 -8.36 9.16
N HIS A 83 7.91 -9.67 9.19
CA HIS A 83 8.76 -10.57 9.97
C HIS A 83 9.99 -11.05 9.20
N SER A 84 10.44 -10.28 8.22
CA SER A 84 11.69 -10.54 7.53
C SER A 84 12.86 -10.56 8.52
N PRO A 85 13.80 -11.52 8.39
CA PRO A 85 14.93 -11.60 9.31
C PRO A 85 15.86 -10.39 9.27
N HIS A 86 15.73 -9.53 8.27
CA HIS A 86 16.58 -8.34 8.11
C HIS A 86 15.97 -7.07 8.73
N GLY A 87 14.83 -7.16 9.41
CA GLY A 87 14.18 -5.98 10.00
C GLY A 87 13.61 -5.01 8.98
N CYS A 88 13.26 -5.52 7.80
CA CYS A 88 12.71 -4.72 6.69
C CYS A 88 11.30 -5.17 6.34
N ALA A 89 10.55 -4.26 5.73
CA ALA A 89 9.25 -4.58 5.15
C ALA A 89 9.10 -3.87 3.81
N GLU A 90 8.20 -4.37 2.98
CA GLU A 90 7.85 -3.72 1.72
C GLU A 90 6.65 -2.79 1.95
N VAL A 91 6.69 -1.60 1.38
CA VAL A 91 5.55 -0.67 1.39
C VAL A 91 4.79 -0.77 0.07
N GLY A 92 3.46 -0.68 0.16
CA GLY A 92 2.60 -0.59 -1.01
C GLY A 92 1.42 0.32 -0.72
N TYR A 93 0.95 1.05 -1.73
CA TYR A 93 -0.21 1.92 -1.60
C TYR A 93 -0.87 2.09 -2.95
N ARG A 94 -2.17 2.37 -2.92
CA ARG A 94 -2.94 2.75 -4.11
C ARG A 94 -3.97 3.81 -3.72
N ILE A 95 -4.13 4.81 -4.57
CA ILE A 95 -4.99 5.97 -4.32
C ILE A 95 -6.03 6.07 -5.44
N ASP A 96 -7.28 6.33 -5.07
CA ASP A 96 -8.36 6.61 -6.03
C ASP A 96 -7.89 7.66 -7.03
N GLN A 97 -8.12 7.42 -8.32
CA GLN A 97 -7.70 8.34 -9.38
C GLN A 97 -8.18 9.78 -9.13
N ARG A 98 -9.41 9.92 -8.62
CA ARG A 98 -10.00 11.25 -8.33
C ARG A 98 -9.41 11.93 -7.11
N ALA A 99 -8.72 11.17 -6.25
CA ALA A 99 -8.08 11.70 -5.06
C ALA A 99 -6.58 11.94 -5.24
N CYS A 100 -6.03 11.61 -6.41
CA CYS A 100 -4.63 11.86 -6.75
C CYS A 100 -4.36 13.37 -6.81
N GLY A 101 -3.11 13.75 -6.57
CA GLY A 101 -2.70 15.15 -6.61
C GLY A 101 -3.01 15.95 -5.35
N GLN A 102 -3.50 15.30 -4.29
CA GLN A 102 -3.85 15.95 -3.03
C GLN A 102 -2.88 15.59 -1.89
N GLY A 103 -1.78 14.93 -2.21
CA GLY A 103 -0.78 14.53 -1.21
C GLY A 103 -1.15 13.29 -0.40
N LEU A 104 -2.19 12.54 -0.77
CA LEU A 104 -2.61 11.35 -0.03
C LEU A 104 -1.59 10.23 -0.08
N ALA A 105 -0.96 10.00 -1.23
CA ALA A 105 0.10 8.97 -1.34
C ALA A 105 1.27 9.30 -0.41
N THR A 106 1.67 10.57 -0.33
CA THR A 106 2.72 11.01 0.58
C THR A 106 2.31 10.81 2.04
N GLN A 107 1.07 11.14 2.39
CA GLN A 107 0.57 10.93 3.75
C GLN A 107 0.49 9.45 4.09
N ALA A 108 0.04 8.61 3.15
CA ALA A 108 -0.03 7.16 3.32
C ALA A 108 1.36 6.59 3.58
N LEU A 109 2.34 6.99 2.79
CA LEU A 109 3.72 6.51 2.93
C LEU A 109 4.33 6.95 4.26
N LYS A 110 4.11 8.19 4.68
CA LYS A 110 4.56 8.68 5.99
C LYS A 110 3.92 7.90 7.14
N HIS A 111 2.64 7.54 6.99
CA HIS A 111 1.94 6.71 7.98
C HIS A 111 2.56 5.32 8.07
N LEU A 112 2.90 4.71 6.94
CA LEU A 112 3.56 3.41 6.91
C LEU A 112 4.95 3.47 7.56
N ILE A 113 5.72 4.52 7.30
CA ILE A 113 7.04 4.73 7.91
C ILE A 113 6.90 4.81 9.43
N GLN A 114 5.93 5.57 9.91
CA GLN A 114 5.68 5.70 11.36
C GLN A 114 5.28 4.37 11.98
N ALA A 115 4.35 3.63 11.34
CA ALA A 115 3.94 2.31 11.83
C ALA A 115 5.12 1.33 11.87
N ALA A 116 5.97 1.36 10.84
CA ALA A 116 7.17 0.52 10.78
C ALA A 116 8.11 0.78 11.96
N ARG A 117 8.33 2.05 12.30
CA ARG A 117 9.17 2.44 13.44
C ARG A 117 8.54 2.13 14.78
N MET A 118 7.30 2.59 14.99
CA MET A 118 6.68 2.65 16.31
C MET A 118 6.01 1.33 16.68
N ARG A 119 5.38 0.67 15.73
CA ARG A 119 4.66 -0.58 15.98
C ARG A 119 5.57 -1.79 15.85
N TRP A 120 6.43 -1.82 14.84
CA TRP A 120 7.16 -3.02 14.44
C TRP A 120 8.66 -2.96 14.69
N GLY A 121 9.19 -1.80 15.05
CA GLY A 121 10.63 -1.64 15.33
C GLY A 121 11.52 -1.97 14.14
N LEU A 122 11.05 -1.72 12.92
CA LEU A 122 11.80 -2.01 11.70
C LEU A 122 12.91 -0.99 11.48
N THR A 123 13.95 -1.40 10.77
CA THR A 123 15.11 -0.56 10.46
C THR A 123 15.20 -0.16 8.99
N GLY A 124 14.40 -0.79 8.13
CA GLY A 124 14.41 -0.49 6.71
C GLY A 124 13.09 -0.76 6.03
N LEU A 125 12.86 -0.05 4.93
CA LEU A 125 11.70 -0.24 4.08
C LEU A 125 12.14 -0.35 2.63
N VAL A 126 11.37 -1.13 1.84
CA VAL A 126 11.60 -1.35 0.41
C VAL A 126 10.32 -1.03 -0.34
N ALA A 127 10.44 -0.45 -1.51
CA ALA A 127 9.33 -0.24 -2.42
C ALA A 127 9.73 -0.68 -3.82
N TYR A 128 8.78 -1.29 -4.53
CA TYR A 128 8.97 -1.68 -5.93
C TYR A 128 7.98 -0.90 -6.78
N VAL A 129 8.46 -0.23 -7.81
CA VAL A 129 7.60 0.55 -8.72
C VAL A 129 8.03 0.33 -10.16
N TYR A 130 7.08 0.34 -11.09
CA TYR A 130 7.41 0.31 -12.51
C TYR A 130 8.01 1.66 -12.95
N GLU A 131 8.96 1.61 -13.90
CA GLU A 131 9.66 2.82 -14.36
C GLU A 131 8.72 3.90 -14.87
N ASN A 132 7.62 3.51 -15.51
CA ASN A 132 6.64 4.44 -16.06
C ASN A 132 5.72 5.04 -15.00
N ASN A 133 5.77 4.58 -13.77
CA ASN A 133 4.97 5.13 -12.67
C ASN A 133 5.70 6.30 -12.01
N VAL A 134 5.79 7.41 -12.74
CA VAL A 134 6.53 8.61 -12.31
C VAL A 134 5.95 9.21 -11.03
N GLY A 135 4.63 9.18 -10.88
CA GLY A 135 3.97 9.72 -9.69
C GLY A 135 4.41 9.00 -8.41
N SER A 136 4.44 7.66 -8.44
CA SER A 136 4.88 6.87 -7.30
C SER A 136 6.36 7.09 -6.99
N ARG A 137 7.21 7.17 -8.02
CA ARG A 137 8.63 7.45 -7.83
C ARG A 137 8.86 8.78 -7.12
N LYS A 138 8.14 9.83 -7.52
CA LYS A 138 8.24 11.14 -6.88
C LYS A 138 7.81 11.12 -5.42
N VAL A 139 6.76 10.36 -5.10
CA VAL A 139 6.30 10.20 -3.71
C VAL A 139 7.37 9.53 -2.87
N LEU A 140 7.97 8.46 -3.37
CA LEU A 140 9.05 7.74 -2.68
C LEU A 140 10.25 8.65 -2.44
N GLU A 141 10.73 9.35 -3.45
CA GLU A 141 11.84 10.29 -3.35
C GLU A 141 11.56 11.39 -2.34
N ARG A 142 10.35 11.95 -2.36
CA ARG A 142 9.92 12.99 -1.43
C ARG A 142 9.94 12.53 0.02
N CYS A 143 9.71 11.24 0.27
CA CYS A 143 9.76 10.66 1.61
C CYS A 143 11.15 10.12 1.99
N GLY A 144 12.17 10.37 1.17
CA GLY A 144 13.54 10.00 1.47
C GLY A 144 13.99 8.66 0.93
N PHE A 145 13.16 7.96 0.20
CA PHE A 145 13.57 6.71 -0.44
C PHE A 145 14.56 7.00 -1.56
N VAL A 146 15.56 6.13 -1.70
CA VAL A 146 16.57 6.24 -2.74
C VAL A 146 16.53 5.00 -3.63
N PRO A 147 16.80 5.14 -4.95
CA PRO A 147 16.96 3.98 -5.82
C PRO A 147 18.15 3.17 -5.37
N GLY A 148 18.02 1.86 -5.35
CA GLY A 148 19.15 1.03 -5.01
C GLY A 148 18.76 -0.36 -4.60
N ALA A 149 19.74 -1.24 -4.67
CA ALA A 149 19.62 -2.61 -4.27
C ALA A 149 20.13 -2.77 -2.85
N LEU A 150 19.26 -3.21 -1.94
CA LEU A 150 19.74 -3.94 -0.78
C LEU A 150 20.24 -5.27 -1.32
N SER A 151 21.39 -5.74 -0.87
CA SER A 151 21.96 -6.99 -1.35
C SER A 151 20.96 -8.14 -1.21
N GLY A 152 20.77 -8.90 -2.28
CA GLY A 152 19.88 -10.07 -2.30
C GLY A 152 18.44 -9.82 -2.65
N GLY A 153 18.08 -8.64 -3.17
CA GLY A 153 16.71 -8.34 -3.58
C GLY A 153 16.39 -8.84 -4.99
N GLU A 154 15.14 -9.25 -5.17
CA GLU A 154 14.64 -9.60 -6.49
C GLU A 154 14.44 -8.34 -7.33
N GLU A 155 14.79 -8.41 -8.62
CA GLU A 155 14.47 -7.37 -9.57
C GLU A 155 13.17 -7.75 -10.28
N ILE A 156 12.29 -6.78 -10.43
CA ILE A 156 11.09 -6.95 -11.26
C ILE A 156 11.39 -6.40 -12.65
N GLU A 157 10.97 -7.11 -13.68
CA GLU A 157 11.13 -6.66 -15.07
C GLU A 157 10.43 -5.33 -15.29
N GLY A 158 11.16 -4.33 -15.79
CA GLY A 158 10.63 -2.98 -16.01
C GLY A 158 10.38 -2.20 -14.74
N GLY A 159 10.86 -2.67 -13.60
CA GLY A 159 10.65 -2.02 -12.30
C GLY A 159 11.90 -1.47 -11.68
N CYS A 160 11.70 -0.59 -10.70
CA CYS A 160 12.76 0.01 -9.90
C CYS A 160 12.55 -0.35 -8.44
N ARG A 161 13.64 -0.59 -7.73
CA ARG A 161 13.64 -0.82 -6.31
C ARG A 161 14.11 0.44 -5.58
N PHE A 162 13.33 0.85 -4.58
CA PHE A 162 13.68 1.98 -3.71
C PHE A 162 13.81 1.49 -2.29
N THR A 163 14.71 2.10 -1.53
CA THR A 163 14.94 1.72 -0.13
C THR A 163 15.00 2.95 0.76
N LEU A 164 14.64 2.74 2.04
CA LEU A 164 14.72 3.76 3.07
C LEU A 164 15.23 3.12 4.35
N SER A 165 16.29 3.70 4.95
CA SER A 165 16.72 3.36 6.31
C SER A 165 15.92 4.19 7.30
N ILE A 166 15.35 3.54 8.31
CA ILE A 166 14.50 4.21 9.30
C ILE A 166 14.97 4.00 10.74
#